data_511576a78b95191b17999cb69b65f180
#
_entry.id   511576a78b95191b17999cb69b65f180
#
_cell.length_a   1.000
_cell.length_b   1.000
_cell.length_c   1.000
_cell.angle_alpha   90.00
_cell.angle_beta   90.00
_cell.angle_gamma   90.00
#
_symmetry.space_group_name_H-M   'P 1'
#
loop_
_entity.id
_entity.type
_entity.pdbx_description
1 polymer ?
#
loop_
_entity_poly.entity_id
_entity_poly.type
_entity_poly.pdbx_seq_one_letter_code
_entity_poly.pdbx_strand_id
1 'polypeptide(L)'
;EARNANLEGEGAVTIRDLIKSALRMRPDRIIVGEVRGDETVDMISSAMLNGHSGSMSTGHSNNPADMLHRIETMMMMGIDLPLVAIQRQVASAIDIIIHLGRLRDKTRKLLWNEEGLGYEDGKIQMQTLYEFREEGCKNEKVQGAIVKVEELVHRDKLLAAGYPA
;
A
#
# COMPACT_ATOMS: atom_id res chain seq x y z
N GLU A 1 1.15 -6.92 -19.93
CA GLU A 1 2.15 -7.51 -19.04
C GLU A 1 3.49 -6.81 -19.25
N ALA A 2 4.25 -6.55 -18.18
CA ALA A 2 5.58 -5.97 -18.28
C ALA A 2 6.54 -6.98 -18.94
N ARG A 3 7.47 -6.47 -19.73
CA ARG A 3 8.52 -7.28 -20.36
C ARG A 3 9.83 -6.53 -20.44
N ASN A 4 10.92 -7.24 -20.31
CA ASN A 4 12.25 -6.68 -20.50
C ASN A 4 12.52 -6.39 -22.00
N ALA A 5 13.49 -5.49 -22.25
CA ALA A 5 14.03 -5.27 -23.58
C ALA A 5 14.60 -6.58 -24.18
N ASN A 6 14.60 -6.68 -25.51
CA ASN A 6 15.27 -7.75 -26.22
C ASN A 6 16.81 -7.58 -26.15
N LEU A 7 17.57 -8.45 -26.79
CA LEU A 7 19.05 -8.41 -26.83
C LEU A 7 19.60 -7.15 -27.49
N GLU A 8 18.80 -6.46 -28.28
CA GLU A 8 19.15 -5.20 -28.97
C GLU A 8 18.76 -3.97 -28.13
N GLY A 9 18.18 -4.17 -26.93
CA GLY A 9 17.76 -3.11 -26.03
C GLY A 9 16.39 -2.51 -26.34
N GLU A 10 15.62 -3.13 -27.25
CA GLU A 10 14.33 -2.61 -27.72
C GLU A 10 13.13 -3.40 -27.17
N GLY A 11 11.97 -2.78 -27.26
CA GLY A 11 10.68 -3.42 -26.97
C GLY A 11 10.37 -3.65 -25.49
N ALA A 12 11.07 -2.97 -24.58
CA ALA A 12 10.71 -2.98 -23.17
C ALA A 12 9.30 -2.40 -22.95
N VAL A 13 8.56 -3.00 -22.03
CA VAL A 13 7.28 -2.47 -21.52
C VAL A 13 7.36 -2.49 -20.01
N THR A 14 7.47 -1.32 -19.40
CA THR A 14 7.59 -1.19 -17.95
C THR A 14 6.23 -1.22 -17.28
N ILE A 15 6.19 -1.49 -15.97
CA ILE A 15 4.96 -1.34 -15.16
C ILE A 15 4.48 0.12 -15.23
N ARG A 16 5.41 1.07 -15.26
CA ARG A 16 5.11 2.50 -15.40
C ARG A 16 4.36 2.82 -16.70
N ASP A 17 4.78 2.24 -17.83
CA ASP A 17 4.08 2.38 -19.12
C ASP A 17 2.68 1.78 -19.08
N LEU A 18 2.52 0.65 -18.39
CA LEU A 18 1.23 -0.01 -18.23
C LEU A 18 0.29 0.80 -17.36
N ILE A 19 0.75 1.39 -16.25
CA ILE A 19 -0.06 2.28 -15.41
C ILE A 19 -0.53 3.49 -16.23
N LYS A 20 0.38 4.16 -16.95
CA LYS A 20 0.03 5.30 -17.81
C LYS A 20 -0.99 4.94 -18.89
N SER A 21 -0.88 3.76 -19.46
CA SER A 21 -1.84 3.26 -20.46
C SER A 21 -3.19 2.96 -19.81
N ALA A 22 -3.19 2.33 -18.63
CA ALA A 22 -4.40 2.03 -17.87
C ALA A 22 -5.17 3.30 -17.50
N LEU A 23 -4.49 4.35 -17.05
CA LEU A 23 -5.11 5.65 -16.71
C LEU A 23 -5.89 6.25 -17.88
N ARG A 24 -5.47 6.02 -19.13
CA ARG A 24 -6.18 6.51 -20.35
C ARG A 24 -7.44 5.72 -20.67
N MET A 25 -7.60 4.52 -20.11
CA MET A 25 -8.80 3.69 -20.29
C MET A 25 -9.93 4.04 -19.33
N ARG A 26 -9.74 5.05 -18.46
CA ARG A 26 -10.71 5.51 -17.43
C ARG A 26 -11.22 4.36 -16.56
N PRO A 27 -10.33 3.58 -15.91
CA PRO A 27 -10.75 2.52 -15.03
C PRO A 27 -11.33 3.09 -13.73
N ASP A 28 -12.22 2.36 -13.08
CA ASP A 28 -12.68 2.70 -11.73
C ASP A 28 -11.54 2.53 -10.72
N ARG A 29 -10.73 1.49 -10.88
CA ARG A 29 -9.60 1.14 -10.00
C ARG A 29 -8.43 0.61 -10.81
N ILE A 30 -7.23 0.86 -10.31
CA ILE A 30 -5.99 0.29 -10.85
C ILE A 30 -5.41 -0.64 -9.79
N ILE A 31 -5.17 -1.89 -10.19
CA ILE A 31 -4.55 -2.90 -9.32
C ILE A 31 -3.20 -3.25 -9.92
N VAL A 32 -2.13 -2.91 -9.21
CA VAL A 32 -0.76 -3.27 -9.57
C VAL A 32 -0.33 -4.43 -8.70
N GLY A 33 0.15 -5.52 -9.33
CA GLY A 33 0.54 -6.73 -8.61
C GLY A 33 1.55 -6.48 -7.51
N GLU A 34 2.55 -5.64 -7.77
CA GLU A 34 3.45 -5.08 -6.77
C GLU A 34 4.18 -3.85 -7.30
N VAL A 35 4.67 -3.00 -6.38
CA VAL A 35 5.59 -1.89 -6.66
C VAL A 35 6.96 -2.20 -6.05
N ARG A 36 8.02 -1.94 -6.82
CA ARG A 36 9.42 -2.23 -6.43
C ARG A 36 10.39 -1.10 -6.71
N GLY A 37 9.98 -0.11 -7.50
CA GLY A 37 10.83 0.96 -8.00
C GLY A 37 10.04 2.22 -8.33
N ASP A 38 10.49 2.92 -9.37
CA ASP A 38 10.01 4.24 -9.77
C ASP A 38 8.55 4.28 -10.27
N GLU A 39 7.96 3.14 -10.63
CA GLU A 39 6.53 3.02 -10.92
C GLU A 39 5.64 3.40 -9.73
N THR A 40 6.18 3.40 -8.53
CA THR A 40 5.50 3.85 -7.31
C THR A 40 5.01 5.29 -7.43
N VAL A 41 5.73 6.15 -8.16
CA VAL A 41 5.30 7.53 -8.43
C VAL A 41 3.98 7.55 -9.17
N ASP A 42 3.86 6.78 -10.25
CA ASP A 42 2.64 6.77 -11.06
C ASP A 42 1.49 6.11 -10.29
N MET A 43 1.77 5.10 -9.47
CA MET A 43 0.75 4.47 -8.61
C MET A 43 0.22 5.43 -7.54
N ILE A 44 1.10 6.10 -6.81
CA ILE A 44 0.72 7.03 -5.73
C ILE A 44 0.10 8.31 -6.33
N SER A 45 0.87 9.02 -7.17
CA SER A 45 0.49 10.37 -7.60
C SER A 45 -0.60 10.39 -8.68
N SER A 46 -0.66 9.37 -9.54
CA SER A 46 -1.57 9.37 -10.69
C SER A 46 -2.75 8.45 -10.51
N ALA A 47 -2.57 7.26 -9.90
CA ALA A 47 -3.67 6.33 -9.69
C ALA A 47 -4.44 6.62 -8.39
N MET A 48 -3.78 6.62 -7.25
CA MET A 48 -4.44 6.72 -5.95
C MET A 48 -4.95 8.14 -5.65
N LEU A 49 -4.24 9.19 -6.06
CA LEU A 49 -4.63 10.58 -5.78
C LEU A 49 -5.58 11.21 -6.80
N ASN A 50 -5.69 10.66 -8.01
CA ASN A 50 -6.41 11.30 -9.13
C ASN A 50 -7.66 10.54 -9.59
N GLY A 51 -8.59 10.24 -8.69
CA GLY A 51 -9.95 9.81 -9.03
C GLY A 51 -10.12 8.29 -9.22
N HIS A 52 -9.10 7.49 -8.93
CA HIS A 52 -9.21 6.01 -8.95
C HIS A 52 -9.23 5.45 -7.52
N SER A 53 -10.15 5.96 -6.69
CA SER A 53 -10.32 5.54 -5.29
C SER A 53 -10.49 4.03 -5.18
N GLY A 54 -9.78 3.41 -4.21
CA GLY A 54 -9.77 1.96 -4.04
C GLY A 54 -8.79 1.24 -4.95
N SER A 55 -7.87 1.97 -5.62
CA SER A 55 -6.71 1.36 -6.27
C SER A 55 -5.82 0.67 -5.24
N MET A 56 -5.19 -0.44 -5.63
CA MET A 56 -4.44 -1.30 -4.72
C MET A 56 -3.11 -1.74 -5.33
N SER A 57 -2.13 -1.94 -4.47
CA SER A 57 -0.87 -2.58 -4.83
C SER A 57 -0.35 -3.40 -3.67
N THR A 58 0.66 -4.23 -3.91
CA THR A 58 1.41 -4.90 -2.87
C THR A 58 2.86 -4.42 -2.84
N GLY A 59 3.53 -4.69 -1.74
CA GLY A 59 4.94 -4.45 -1.58
C GLY A 59 5.50 -5.34 -0.46
N HIS A 60 6.82 -5.38 -0.32
CA HIS A 60 7.49 -6.20 0.67
C HIS A 60 8.19 -5.31 1.70
N SER A 61 7.86 -5.52 2.98
CA SER A 61 8.50 -4.86 4.13
C SER A 61 8.36 -5.72 5.37
N ASN A 62 9.07 -5.36 6.45
CA ASN A 62 8.97 -6.10 7.71
C ASN A 62 7.73 -5.73 8.53
N ASN A 63 7.23 -4.51 8.35
CA ASN A 63 6.07 -3.96 9.05
C ASN A 63 5.48 -2.79 8.25
N PRO A 64 4.29 -2.27 8.60
CA PRO A 64 3.65 -1.14 7.91
C PRO A 64 4.49 0.14 7.88
N ALA A 65 5.17 0.51 8.97
CA ALA A 65 6.01 1.71 9.02
C ALA A 65 7.19 1.62 8.05
N ASP A 66 7.88 0.47 8.01
CA ASP A 66 8.95 0.22 7.04
C ASP A 66 8.43 0.28 5.59
N MET A 67 7.17 -0.11 5.37
CA MET A 67 6.56 0.00 4.04
C MET A 67 6.41 1.45 3.60
N LEU A 68 6.00 2.34 4.49
CA LEU A 68 5.91 3.77 4.18
C LEU A 68 7.27 4.35 3.81
N HIS A 69 8.32 4.10 4.60
CA HIS A 69 9.68 4.54 4.29
C HIS A 69 10.18 3.96 2.95
N ARG A 70 9.80 2.72 2.64
CA ARG A 70 10.13 2.10 1.37
C ARG A 70 9.42 2.77 0.19
N ILE A 71 8.14 3.11 0.35
CA ILE A 71 7.37 3.88 -0.64
C ILE A 71 8.03 5.24 -0.87
N GLU A 72 8.41 5.97 0.18
CA GLU A 72 9.14 7.24 0.08
C GLU A 72 10.42 7.08 -0.75
N THR A 73 11.21 6.05 -0.45
CA THR A 73 12.45 5.75 -1.18
C THR A 73 12.20 5.44 -2.65
N MET A 74 11.20 4.62 -2.96
CA MET A 74 10.84 4.28 -4.34
C MET A 74 10.32 5.50 -5.11
N MET A 75 9.57 6.38 -4.46
CA MET A 75 9.13 7.63 -5.08
C MET A 75 10.31 8.55 -5.41
N MET A 76 11.28 8.67 -4.52
CA MET A 76 12.52 9.45 -4.79
C MET A 76 13.34 8.91 -5.96
N MET A 77 13.21 7.63 -6.31
CA MET A 77 13.85 7.06 -7.50
C MET A 77 13.21 7.56 -8.81
N GLY A 78 11.95 7.94 -8.79
CA GLY A 78 11.17 8.27 -9.98
C GLY A 78 10.81 9.75 -10.13
N ILE A 79 10.99 10.57 -9.08
CA ILE A 79 10.64 11.99 -9.10
C ILE A 79 11.57 12.81 -8.19
N ASP A 80 11.97 13.98 -8.68
CA ASP A 80 12.78 14.94 -7.92
C ASP A 80 11.85 15.91 -7.18
N LEU A 81 11.42 15.52 -5.97
CA LEU A 81 10.61 16.32 -5.07
C LEU A 81 11.22 16.32 -3.67
N PRO A 82 11.02 17.41 -2.89
CA PRO A 82 11.38 17.40 -1.46
C PRO A 82 10.68 16.26 -0.72
N LEU A 83 11.39 15.61 0.22
CA LEU A 83 10.85 14.49 0.99
C LEU A 83 9.50 14.80 1.65
N VAL A 84 9.33 16.01 2.18
CA VAL A 84 8.06 16.46 2.78
C VAL A 84 6.90 16.43 1.78
N ALA A 85 7.15 16.78 0.50
CA ALA A 85 6.13 16.72 -0.53
C ALA A 85 5.75 15.28 -0.86
N ILE A 86 6.72 14.39 -0.93
CA ILE A 86 6.52 12.96 -1.12
C ILE A 86 5.70 12.38 0.04
N GLN A 87 6.09 12.66 1.29
CA GLN A 87 5.38 12.19 2.49
C GLN A 87 3.92 12.63 2.53
N ARG A 88 3.65 13.89 2.17
CA ARG A 88 2.27 14.38 2.07
C ARG A 88 1.46 13.67 0.99
N GLN A 89 2.06 13.37 -0.16
CA GLN A 89 1.38 12.60 -1.20
C GLN A 89 1.09 11.17 -0.73
N VAL A 90 2.05 10.50 -0.12
CA VAL A 90 1.87 9.14 0.42
C VAL A 90 0.78 9.12 1.48
N ALA A 91 0.80 10.07 2.44
CA ALA A 91 -0.20 10.18 3.49
C ALA A 91 -1.62 10.42 2.96
N SER A 92 -1.75 11.14 1.83
CA SER A 92 -3.04 11.39 1.20
C SER A 92 -3.53 10.27 0.30
N ALA A 93 -2.61 9.40 -0.16
CA ALA A 93 -2.91 8.32 -1.10
C ALA A 93 -3.26 7.00 -0.42
N ILE A 94 -2.64 6.73 0.72
CA ILE A 94 -2.76 5.45 1.43
C ILE A 94 -3.81 5.56 2.52
N ASP A 95 -4.96 4.93 2.30
CA ASP A 95 -6.02 4.84 3.31
C ASP A 95 -5.76 3.69 4.30
N ILE A 96 -5.38 2.51 3.78
CA ILE A 96 -5.25 1.28 4.56
C ILE A 96 -3.99 0.52 4.16
N ILE A 97 -3.26 0.02 5.14
CA ILE A 97 -2.17 -0.95 4.96
C ILE A 97 -2.56 -2.26 5.63
N ILE A 98 -2.55 -3.34 4.87
CA ILE A 98 -2.77 -4.70 5.36
C ILE A 98 -1.45 -5.44 5.34
N HIS A 99 -0.92 -5.77 6.51
CA HIS A 99 0.35 -6.49 6.63
C HIS A 99 0.12 -7.97 6.91
N LEU A 100 0.63 -8.79 5.99
CA LEU A 100 0.62 -10.24 6.09
C LEU A 100 2.01 -10.73 6.45
N GLY A 101 2.11 -11.53 7.50
CA GLY A 101 3.39 -12.10 7.93
C GLY A 101 3.36 -13.63 7.99
N ARG A 102 4.57 -14.21 7.98
CA ARG A 102 4.77 -15.63 8.22
C ARG A 102 5.19 -15.85 9.66
N LEU A 103 4.39 -16.62 10.40
CA LEU A 103 4.69 -16.97 11.77
C LEU A 103 5.77 -18.05 11.86
N ARG A 104 6.27 -18.32 13.10
CA ARG A 104 7.30 -19.32 13.36
C ARG A 104 6.91 -20.73 12.96
N ASP A 105 5.62 -21.06 12.97
CA ASP A 105 5.06 -22.34 12.51
C ASP A 105 4.89 -22.42 10.98
N LYS A 106 5.42 -21.42 10.25
CA LYS A 106 5.35 -21.26 8.80
C LYS A 106 3.95 -20.95 8.23
N THR A 107 2.92 -20.79 9.06
CA THR A 107 1.63 -20.31 8.63
C THR A 107 1.69 -18.81 8.30
N ARG A 108 0.84 -18.35 7.38
CA ARG A 108 0.66 -16.94 7.05
C ARG A 108 -0.58 -16.41 7.75
N LYS A 109 -0.43 -15.23 8.35
CA LYS A 109 -1.52 -14.54 9.05
C LYS A 109 -1.54 -13.06 8.65
N LEU A 110 -2.70 -12.44 8.76
CA LEU A 110 -2.80 -11.00 8.87
C LEU A 110 -2.21 -10.63 10.24
N LEU A 111 -1.17 -9.79 10.25
CA LEU A 111 -0.52 -9.33 11.47
C LEU A 111 -1.05 -7.98 11.90
N TRP A 112 -1.17 -7.04 10.98
CA TRP A 112 -1.70 -5.70 11.22
C TRP A 112 -2.60 -5.24 10.08
N ASN A 113 -3.64 -4.52 10.44
CA ASN A 113 -4.44 -3.70 9.55
C ASN A 113 -4.39 -2.27 10.11
N GLU A 114 -3.80 -1.35 9.36
CA GLU A 114 -3.57 0.02 9.80
C GLU A 114 -4.23 1.02 8.87
N GLU A 115 -4.77 2.08 9.46
CA GLU A 115 -5.37 3.23 8.79
C GLU A 115 -4.38 4.39 8.72
N GLY A 116 -4.28 5.05 7.57
CA GLY A 116 -3.56 6.31 7.41
C GLY A 116 -4.39 7.48 7.93
N LEU A 117 -3.83 8.24 8.88
CA LEU A 117 -4.50 9.41 9.47
C LEU A 117 -4.08 10.73 8.85
N GLY A 118 -3.10 10.72 7.94
CA GLY A 118 -2.59 11.91 7.29
C GLY A 118 -1.14 12.21 7.64
N TYR A 119 -0.74 13.47 7.44
CA TYR A 119 0.62 13.96 7.69
C TYR A 119 0.59 15.06 8.74
N GLU A 120 1.23 14.82 9.88
CA GLU A 120 1.30 15.75 11.01
C GLU A 120 2.68 15.65 11.68
N ASP A 121 3.19 16.75 12.21
CA ASP A 121 4.47 16.84 12.94
C ASP A 121 5.67 16.21 12.21
N GLY A 122 5.72 16.36 10.88
CA GLY A 122 6.81 15.85 10.07
C GLY A 122 6.76 14.35 9.78
N LYS A 123 5.63 13.67 10.06
CA LYS A 123 5.48 12.22 9.91
C LYS A 123 4.12 11.85 9.33
N ILE A 124 4.08 10.74 8.62
CA ILE A 124 2.85 10.07 8.25
C ILE A 124 2.29 9.41 9.50
N GLN A 125 1.06 9.77 9.87
CA GLN A 125 0.37 9.22 11.04
C GLN A 125 -0.42 7.99 10.61
N MET A 126 -0.30 6.93 11.42
CA MET A 126 -1.02 5.68 11.23
C MET A 126 -1.63 5.24 12.56
N GLN A 127 -2.75 4.51 12.49
CA GLN A 127 -3.30 3.81 13.65
C GLN A 127 -3.62 2.36 13.32
N THR A 128 -3.47 1.49 14.29
CA THR A 128 -3.79 0.07 14.15
C THR A 128 -5.27 -0.14 14.37
N LEU A 129 -5.99 -0.61 13.35
CA LEU A 129 -7.40 -1.01 13.47
C LEU A 129 -7.53 -2.43 14.03
N TYR A 130 -6.71 -3.34 13.54
CA TYR A 130 -6.69 -4.74 13.94
C TYR A 130 -5.25 -5.26 14.02
N GLU A 131 -4.99 -6.12 15.00
CA GLU A 131 -3.72 -6.83 15.13
C GLU A 131 -3.95 -8.31 15.43
N PHE A 132 -3.01 -9.16 15.02
CA PHE A 132 -2.98 -10.55 15.43
C PHE A 132 -2.34 -10.65 16.81
N ARG A 133 -3.08 -11.15 17.79
CA ARG A 133 -2.55 -11.49 19.12
C ARG A 133 -2.36 -12.98 19.23
N GLU A 134 -1.12 -13.37 19.49
CA GLU A 134 -0.78 -14.75 19.76
C GLU A 134 -1.20 -15.12 21.18
N GLU A 135 -1.92 -16.24 21.32
CA GLU A 135 -2.38 -16.80 22.61
C GLU A 135 -1.53 -17.98 23.05
N GLY A 136 -0.75 -18.57 22.14
CA GLY A 136 0.10 -19.71 22.45
C GLY A 136 0.41 -20.59 21.24
N CYS A 137 0.80 -21.83 21.53
CA CYS A 137 1.09 -22.84 20.51
C CYS A 137 0.43 -24.18 20.90
N LYS A 138 -0.27 -24.79 19.97
CA LYS A 138 -0.88 -26.12 20.14
C LYS A 138 -0.54 -26.99 18.93
N ASN A 139 0.01 -28.19 19.20
CA ASN A 139 0.43 -29.12 18.14
C ASN A 139 1.37 -28.45 17.11
N GLU A 140 2.38 -27.72 17.60
CA GLU A 140 3.34 -26.96 16.79
C GLU A 140 2.73 -25.84 15.94
N LYS A 141 1.44 -25.55 16.12
CA LYS A 141 0.74 -24.46 15.41
C LYS A 141 0.50 -23.30 16.35
N VAL A 142 0.81 -22.10 15.87
CA VAL A 142 0.54 -20.85 16.57
C VAL A 142 -0.98 -20.64 16.62
N GLN A 143 -1.48 -20.45 17.84
CA GLN A 143 -2.86 -20.11 18.13
C GLN A 143 -2.96 -18.61 18.42
N GLY A 144 -4.03 -18.00 18.04
CA GLY A 144 -4.29 -16.59 18.28
C GLY A 144 -5.45 -16.09 17.43
N ALA A 145 -5.86 -14.87 17.70
CA ALA A 145 -6.99 -14.23 17.04
C ALA A 145 -6.61 -12.83 16.52
N ILE A 146 -7.34 -12.36 15.53
CA ILE A 146 -7.32 -10.96 15.13
C ILE A 146 -8.18 -10.19 16.11
N VAL A 147 -7.61 -9.20 16.76
CA VAL A 147 -8.25 -8.36 17.78
C VAL A 147 -8.42 -6.95 17.22
N LYS A 148 -9.60 -6.38 17.40
CA LYS A 148 -9.84 -4.97 17.12
C LYS A 148 -9.11 -4.12 18.16
N VAL A 149 -8.40 -3.09 17.69
CA VAL A 149 -7.64 -2.16 18.52
C VAL A 149 -8.31 -0.80 18.54
N GLU A 150 -8.50 -0.19 17.37
CA GLU A 150 -9.11 1.13 17.23
C GLU A 150 -10.27 1.10 16.23
N GLU A 151 -11.10 2.15 16.28
CA GLU A 151 -12.18 2.39 15.31
C GLU A 151 -11.63 3.12 14.08
N LEU A 152 -12.22 2.80 12.91
CA LEU A 152 -11.91 3.52 11.69
C LEU A 152 -12.33 5.01 11.83
N VAL A 153 -11.41 5.92 11.56
CA VAL A 153 -11.62 7.38 11.64
C VAL A 153 -12.20 7.93 10.34
N HIS A 154 -11.57 7.61 9.20
CA HIS A 154 -11.97 8.15 7.91
C HIS A 154 -13.08 7.30 7.27
N ARG A 155 -14.35 7.64 7.57
CA ARG A 155 -15.53 6.88 7.12
C ARG A 155 -16.23 7.45 5.89
N ASP A 156 -15.78 8.60 5.40
CA ASP A 156 -16.47 9.33 4.32
C ASP A 156 -16.63 8.50 3.04
N LYS A 157 -15.61 7.72 2.68
CA LYS A 157 -15.67 6.83 1.52
C LYS A 157 -16.68 5.70 1.69
N LEU A 158 -16.83 5.16 2.92
CA LEU A 158 -17.81 4.13 3.24
C LEU A 158 -19.23 4.71 3.20
N LEU A 159 -19.42 5.88 3.82
CA LEU A 159 -20.71 6.59 3.80
C LEU A 159 -21.14 6.93 2.38
N ALA A 160 -20.23 7.46 1.56
CA ALA A 160 -20.50 7.75 0.14
C ALA A 160 -20.84 6.50 -0.66
N ALA A 161 -20.33 5.33 -0.27
CA ALA A 161 -20.65 4.05 -0.88
C ALA A 161 -21.92 3.39 -0.30
N GLY A 162 -22.60 4.04 0.66
CA GLY A 162 -23.87 3.56 1.25
C GLY A 162 -23.68 2.54 2.36
N TYR A 163 -22.49 2.37 2.92
CA TYR A 163 -22.27 1.54 4.09
C TYR A 163 -22.56 2.32 5.37
N PRO A 164 -23.21 1.71 6.37
CA PRO A 164 -23.41 2.35 7.67
C PRO A 164 -22.05 2.56 8.36
N ALA A 165 -21.91 3.71 8.99
CA ALA A 165 -20.69 4.07 9.74
C ALA A 165 -20.72 3.46 11.15
#